data_50769363cb80b93d53f7477ef58caab9
#
_entry.id   50769363cb80b93d53f7477ef58caab9
#
_cell.length_a   1.000
_cell.length_b   1.000
_cell.length_c   1.000
_cell.angle_alpha   90.00
_cell.angle_beta   90.00
_cell.angle_gamma   90.00
#
_symmetry.space_group_name_H-M   'P 1'
#
loop_
_entity.id
_entity.type
_entity.pdbx_description
1 polymer ?
#
loop_
_entity_poly.entity_id
_entity_poly.type
_entity_poly.pdbx_seq_one_letter_code
_entity_poly.pdbx_strand_id
1 'polypeptide(L)'
;LYSSAASDVYKRQRPDRDVIVICGDGSFQMGLNELATIAGNQLGIKIIIMKNARLGMVRELQDKHYGGRHSATILNGDPDFLKIADAYGIDHAEAHSNKEAENIIKGIVDSEKPFILVCDVHPDTPSI
;
A
#
# COMPACT_ATOMS: atom_id res chain seq x y z
N LEU A 1 -9.76 7.09 -6.73
CA LEU A 1 -9.26 5.75 -7.04
C LEU A 1 -7.92 5.89 -7.75
N TYR A 2 -6.87 5.92 -7.00
CA TYR A 2 -5.55 5.88 -7.62
C TYR A 2 -5.20 4.41 -7.84
N SER A 3 -5.32 3.95 -9.06
CA SER A 3 -4.76 2.69 -9.49
C SER A 3 -3.23 2.76 -9.36
N SER A 4 -2.61 1.72 -8.82
CA SER A 4 -1.15 1.56 -8.83
C SER A 4 -0.58 1.73 -10.25
N ALA A 5 -1.32 1.31 -11.28
CA ALA A 5 -1.01 1.52 -12.69
C ALA A 5 -0.88 3.00 -13.10
N ALA A 6 -1.58 3.91 -12.43
CA ALA A 6 -1.43 5.35 -12.73
C ALA A 6 -0.12 5.92 -12.18
N SER A 7 0.43 5.34 -11.13
CA SER A 7 1.65 5.84 -10.47
C SER A 7 2.92 5.50 -11.25
N ASP A 8 3.01 4.31 -11.84
CA ASP A 8 4.16 3.93 -12.66
C ASP A 8 4.21 4.71 -13.98
N VAL A 9 3.07 4.89 -14.65
CA VAL A 9 2.95 5.75 -15.82
C VAL A 9 3.33 7.19 -15.49
N TYR A 10 2.85 7.74 -14.37
CA TYR A 10 3.18 9.09 -13.94
C TYR A 10 4.68 9.24 -13.65
N LYS A 11 5.29 8.30 -12.92
CA LYS A 11 6.73 8.33 -12.62
C LYS A 11 7.59 8.26 -13.89
N ARG A 12 7.18 7.47 -14.88
CA ARG A 12 7.88 7.42 -16.18
C ARG A 12 7.79 8.72 -16.98
N GLN A 13 6.65 9.41 -16.89
CA GLN A 13 6.45 10.70 -17.57
C GLN A 13 7.13 11.86 -16.82
N ARG A 14 7.27 11.74 -15.52
CA ARG A 14 7.84 12.76 -14.64
C ARG A 14 8.90 12.15 -13.72
N PRO A 15 10.05 11.76 -14.26
CA PRO A 15 11.12 11.14 -13.45
C PRO A 15 11.70 12.07 -12.39
N ASP A 16 11.54 13.38 -12.57
CA ASP A 16 11.92 14.46 -11.65
C ASP A 16 11.02 14.58 -10.40
N ARG A 17 9.93 13.83 -10.34
CA ARG A 17 8.96 13.90 -9.23
C ARG A 17 9.04 12.69 -8.33
N ASP A 18 8.91 12.92 -7.02
CA ASP A 18 8.69 11.85 -6.07
C ASP A 18 7.24 11.36 -6.17
N VAL A 19 7.10 10.04 -6.21
CA VAL A 19 5.79 9.40 -6.28
C VAL A 19 5.62 8.51 -5.08
N ILE A 20 4.63 8.84 -4.25
CA ILE A 20 4.24 8.07 -3.07
C ILE A 20 2.81 7.56 -3.31
N VAL A 21 2.64 6.25 -3.23
CA VAL A 21 1.33 5.59 -3.30
C VAL A 21 0.94 5.16 -1.91
N ILE A 22 -0.22 5.58 -1.44
CA ILE A 22 -0.79 5.12 -0.17
C ILE A 22 -2.04 4.31 -0.50
N CYS A 23 -2.09 3.06 -0.06
CA CYS A 23 -3.20 2.17 -0.35
C CYS A 23 -3.48 1.21 0.83
N GLY A 24 -4.69 0.69 0.90
CA GLY A 24 -5.01 -0.42 1.80
C GLY A 24 -4.51 -1.76 1.26
N ASP A 25 -4.42 -2.75 2.12
CA ASP A 25 -4.01 -4.13 1.82
C ASP A 25 -4.85 -4.77 0.70
N GLY A 26 -6.16 -4.60 0.73
CA GLY A 26 -7.04 -5.08 -0.34
C GLY A 26 -6.80 -4.38 -1.69
N SER A 27 -6.57 -3.07 -1.67
CA SER A 27 -6.27 -2.30 -2.89
C SER A 27 -4.91 -2.66 -3.47
N PHE A 28 -3.92 -2.90 -2.62
CA PHE A 28 -2.59 -3.33 -3.04
C PHE A 28 -2.66 -4.68 -3.77
N GLN A 29 -3.41 -5.65 -3.25
CA GLN A 29 -3.57 -6.96 -3.88
C GLN A 29 -4.16 -6.88 -5.29
N MET A 30 -5.02 -5.92 -5.57
CA MET A 30 -5.60 -5.72 -6.91
C MET A 30 -4.59 -5.17 -7.93
N GLY A 31 -3.48 -4.60 -7.47
CA GLY A 31 -2.46 -3.99 -8.32
C GLY A 31 -1.11 -4.71 -8.32
N LEU A 32 -1.04 -5.95 -7.86
CA LEU A 32 0.22 -6.70 -7.73
C LEU A 32 1.00 -6.84 -9.04
N ASN A 33 0.31 -6.92 -10.17
CA ASN A 33 0.92 -6.99 -11.50
C ASN A 33 1.80 -5.79 -11.83
N GLU A 34 1.50 -4.62 -11.27
CA GLU A 34 2.28 -3.38 -11.49
C GLU A 34 3.68 -3.44 -10.87
N LEU A 35 3.87 -4.29 -9.86
CA LEU A 35 5.19 -4.48 -9.25
C LEU A 35 6.24 -4.96 -10.26
N ALA A 36 5.83 -5.75 -11.25
CA ALA A 36 6.73 -6.18 -12.32
C ALA A 36 7.26 -4.98 -13.12
N THR A 37 6.39 -4.02 -13.43
CA THR A 37 6.76 -2.79 -14.14
C THR A 37 7.65 -1.89 -13.28
N ILE A 38 7.30 -1.72 -12.01
CA ILE A 38 8.04 -0.90 -11.04
C ILE A 38 9.44 -1.46 -10.83
N ALA A 39 9.55 -2.76 -10.54
CA ALA A 39 10.82 -3.44 -10.31
C ALA A 39 11.68 -3.50 -11.58
N GLY A 40 11.09 -3.94 -12.69
CA GLY A 40 11.81 -4.09 -13.96
C GLY A 40 12.37 -2.78 -14.53
N ASN A 41 11.74 -1.65 -14.24
CA ASN A 41 12.21 -0.33 -14.67
C ASN A 41 12.87 0.47 -13.54
N GLN A 42 13.04 -0.10 -12.34
CA GLN A 42 13.61 0.57 -11.16
C GLN A 42 12.98 1.93 -10.89
N LEU A 43 11.65 2.01 -10.99
CA LEU A 43 10.93 3.26 -10.76
C LEU A 43 10.93 3.61 -9.27
N GLY A 44 11.47 4.77 -8.90
CA GLY A 44 11.60 5.24 -7.52
C GLY A 44 10.26 5.58 -6.84
N ILE A 45 9.32 4.65 -6.89
CA ILE A 45 7.99 4.78 -6.28
C ILE A 45 8.03 4.22 -4.86
N LYS A 46 7.47 4.96 -3.90
CA LYS A 46 7.28 4.49 -2.53
C LYS A 46 5.83 4.05 -2.35
N ILE A 47 5.62 2.79 -2.04
CA ILE A 47 4.30 2.22 -1.79
C ILE A 47 4.14 2.03 -0.29
N ILE A 48 3.14 2.70 0.31
CA ILE A 48 2.80 2.59 1.72
C ILE A 48 1.49 1.82 1.82
N ILE A 49 1.55 0.63 2.39
CA ILE A 49 0.41 -0.26 2.56
C ILE A 49 -0.12 -0.09 3.98
N MET A 50 -1.35 0.42 4.11
CA MET A 50 -2.08 0.49 5.37
C MET A 50 -2.78 -0.85 5.60
N LYS A 51 -2.15 -1.73 6.38
CA LYS A 51 -2.61 -3.10 6.60
C LYS A 51 -3.52 -3.16 7.82
N ASN A 52 -4.80 -3.30 7.60
CA ASN A 52 -5.82 -3.47 8.65
C ASN A 52 -6.60 -4.79 8.53
N ALA A 53 -6.23 -5.67 7.58
CA ALA A 53 -6.89 -6.92 7.26
C ALA A 53 -8.40 -6.78 6.97
N ARG A 54 -8.82 -5.65 6.42
CA ARG A 54 -10.23 -5.34 6.14
C ARG A 54 -10.41 -4.49 4.89
N LEU A 55 -11.55 -4.65 4.26
CA LEU A 55 -12.06 -3.71 3.25
C LEU A 55 -12.77 -2.55 3.97
N GLY A 56 -11.98 -1.60 4.51
CA GLY A 56 -12.45 -0.53 5.39
C GLY A 56 -13.60 0.28 4.80
N MET A 57 -13.44 0.83 3.60
CA MET A 57 -14.49 1.60 2.92
C MET A 57 -15.78 0.80 2.70
N VAL A 58 -15.68 -0.48 2.36
CA VAL A 58 -16.86 -1.34 2.18
C VAL A 58 -17.58 -1.54 3.51
N ARG A 59 -16.82 -1.74 4.60
CA ARG A 59 -17.38 -1.84 5.94
C ARG A 59 -18.12 -0.56 6.35
N GLU A 60 -17.51 0.61 6.16
CA GLU A 60 -18.13 1.91 6.47
C GLU A 60 -19.43 2.15 5.68
N LEU A 61 -19.47 1.74 4.42
CA LEU A 61 -20.69 1.77 3.62
C LEU A 61 -21.77 0.83 4.19
N GLN A 62 -21.37 -0.36 4.68
CA GLN A 62 -22.28 -1.30 5.31
C GLN A 62 -22.80 -0.75 6.65
N ASP A 63 -21.98 -0.07 7.43
CA ASP A 63 -22.41 0.64 8.65
C ASP A 63 -23.47 1.69 8.31
N LYS A 64 -23.18 2.53 7.33
CA LYS A 64 -24.03 3.66 6.96
C LYS A 64 -25.38 3.24 6.33
N HIS A 65 -25.37 2.25 5.47
CA HIS A 65 -26.53 1.90 4.64
C HIS A 65 -27.24 0.62 5.04
N TYR A 66 -26.58 -0.26 5.79
CA TYR A 66 -27.09 -1.58 6.13
C TYR A 66 -27.12 -1.87 7.64
N GLY A 67 -27.06 -0.81 8.46
CA GLY A 67 -27.20 -0.92 9.92
C GLY A 67 -26.13 -1.80 10.57
N GLY A 68 -24.89 -1.72 10.07
CA GLY A 68 -23.76 -2.48 10.62
C GLY A 68 -23.77 -3.98 10.32
N ARG A 69 -24.58 -4.43 9.36
CA ARG A 69 -24.58 -5.84 8.93
C ARG A 69 -23.39 -6.09 7.99
N HIS A 70 -22.24 -6.36 8.60
CA HIS A 70 -21.00 -6.59 7.85
C HIS A 70 -21.01 -7.95 7.16
N SER A 71 -20.60 -7.96 5.88
CA SER A 71 -20.43 -9.17 5.09
C SER A 71 -19.22 -9.02 4.16
N ALA A 72 -18.39 -10.05 4.12
CA ALA A 72 -17.22 -10.15 3.24
C ALA A 72 -16.24 -8.97 3.33
N THR A 73 -16.10 -8.36 4.51
CA THR A 73 -15.20 -7.20 4.73
C THR A 73 -13.91 -7.57 5.45
N ILE A 74 -13.78 -8.78 5.95
CA ILE A 74 -12.58 -9.28 6.61
C ILE A 74 -11.72 -10.01 5.57
N LEU A 75 -10.47 -9.62 5.46
CA LEU A 75 -9.48 -10.26 4.61
C LEU A 75 -8.81 -11.38 5.40
N ASN A 76 -9.45 -12.55 5.40
CA ASN A 76 -8.88 -13.75 6.02
C ASN A 76 -7.79 -14.32 5.12
N GLY A 77 -6.56 -14.37 5.62
CA GLY A 77 -5.44 -14.92 4.87
C GLY A 77 -4.73 -13.90 3.97
N ASP A 78 -4.59 -12.67 4.46
CA ASP A 78 -3.72 -11.67 3.82
C ASP A 78 -2.35 -12.29 3.51
N PRO A 79 -1.86 -12.08 2.31
CA PRO A 79 -0.52 -12.54 1.95
C PRO A 79 0.53 -11.79 2.78
N ASP A 80 1.69 -12.41 2.91
CA ASP A 80 2.87 -11.75 3.45
C ASP A 80 3.41 -10.75 2.40
N PHE A 81 3.10 -9.46 2.61
CA PHE A 81 3.48 -8.41 1.67
C PHE A 81 5.00 -8.21 1.58
N LEU A 82 5.74 -8.53 2.65
CA LEU A 82 7.20 -8.45 2.62
C LEU A 82 7.78 -9.53 1.71
N LYS A 83 7.26 -10.76 1.76
CA LYS A 83 7.65 -11.82 0.82
C LYS A 83 7.25 -11.51 -0.63
N ILE A 84 6.16 -10.80 -0.83
CA ILE A 84 5.80 -10.31 -2.17
C ILE A 84 6.84 -9.31 -2.66
N ALA A 85 7.24 -8.35 -1.82
CA ALA A 85 8.29 -7.39 -2.15
C ALA A 85 9.61 -8.10 -2.48
N ASP A 86 10.01 -9.10 -1.67
CA ASP A 86 11.18 -9.95 -1.92
C ASP A 86 11.12 -10.65 -3.28
N ALA A 87 9.96 -11.22 -3.61
CA ALA A 87 9.77 -11.93 -4.88
C ALA A 87 9.98 -11.03 -6.11
N TYR A 88 9.73 -9.73 -5.97
CA TYR A 88 9.98 -8.73 -7.01
C TYR A 88 11.34 -8.01 -6.85
N GLY A 89 12.11 -8.32 -5.81
CA GLY A 89 13.39 -7.67 -5.53
C GLY A 89 13.24 -6.19 -5.16
N ILE A 90 12.16 -5.83 -4.49
CA ILE A 90 11.88 -4.46 -4.03
C ILE A 90 12.25 -4.36 -2.55
N ASP A 91 13.07 -3.36 -2.21
CA ASP A 91 13.41 -3.06 -0.81
C ASP A 91 12.14 -2.74 0.00
N HIS A 92 12.07 -3.23 1.24
CA HIS A 92 10.86 -3.11 2.04
C HIS A 92 11.15 -3.01 3.54
N ALA A 93 10.13 -2.60 4.30
CA ALA A 93 10.11 -2.64 5.76
C ALA A 93 8.68 -2.74 6.29
N GLU A 94 8.55 -3.08 7.56
CA GLU A 94 7.29 -3.07 8.30
C GLU A 94 7.38 -2.06 9.46
N ALA A 95 6.29 -1.36 9.74
CA ALA A 95 6.17 -0.43 10.85
C ALA A 95 4.95 -0.76 11.71
N HIS A 96 5.17 -0.90 13.00
CA HIS A 96 4.13 -1.21 13.99
C HIS A 96 3.74 0.02 14.85
N SER A 97 4.33 1.17 14.54
CA SER A 97 4.04 2.45 15.20
C SER A 97 4.25 3.63 14.27
N ASN A 98 3.57 4.75 14.57
CA ASN A 98 3.75 6.00 13.81
C ASN A 98 5.21 6.48 13.82
N LYS A 99 5.92 6.30 14.94
CA LYS A 99 7.33 6.71 15.06
C LYS A 99 8.25 5.88 14.17
N GLU A 100 8.02 4.57 14.09
CA GLU A 100 8.76 3.69 13.16
C GLU A 100 8.47 4.07 11.72
N ALA A 101 7.20 4.23 11.35
CA ALA A 101 6.81 4.66 10.01
C ALA A 101 7.46 6.00 9.62
N GLU A 102 7.44 6.98 10.51
CA GLU A 102 8.08 8.29 10.28
C GLU A 102 9.58 8.16 10.03
N ASN A 103 10.28 7.36 10.83
CA ASN A 103 11.72 7.16 10.68
C ASN A 103 12.07 6.47 9.35
N ILE A 104 11.29 5.44 8.97
CA ILE A 104 11.48 4.73 7.71
C ILE A 104 11.22 5.68 6.53
N ILE A 105 10.12 6.42 6.55
CA ILE A 105 9.76 7.36 5.48
C ILE A 105 10.86 8.41 5.29
N LYS A 106 11.39 8.98 6.36
CA LYS A 106 12.51 9.93 6.29
C LYS A 106 13.77 9.34 5.64
N GLY A 107 13.99 8.04 5.82
CA GLY A 107 15.14 7.34 5.25
C GLY A 107 15.00 6.99 3.77
N ILE A 108 13.77 6.90 3.27
CA ILE A 108 13.50 6.39 1.92
C ILE A 108 13.00 7.46 0.95
N VAL A 109 12.50 8.59 1.43
CA VAL A 109 11.81 9.59 0.60
C VAL A 109 12.71 10.11 -0.53
N ASP A 110 13.98 10.34 -0.25
CA ASP A 110 14.95 10.86 -1.22
C ASP A 110 15.62 9.75 -2.06
N SER A 111 15.30 8.49 -1.83
CA SER A 111 15.86 7.38 -2.58
C SER A 111 15.22 7.28 -3.96
N GLU A 112 16.02 7.07 -4.99
CA GLU A 112 15.53 6.81 -6.36
C GLU A 112 15.09 5.35 -6.60
N LYS A 113 15.21 4.48 -5.59
CA LYS A 113 14.80 3.08 -5.69
C LYS A 113 13.34 2.88 -5.29
N PRO A 114 12.64 1.89 -5.86
CA PRO A 114 11.32 1.49 -5.37
C PRO A 114 11.42 0.97 -3.93
N PHE A 115 10.37 1.19 -3.16
CA PHE A 115 10.28 0.72 -1.78
C PHE A 115 8.84 0.42 -1.38
N ILE A 116 8.65 -0.64 -0.60
CA ILE A 116 7.36 -1.00 -0.01
C ILE A 116 7.45 -0.88 1.51
N LEU A 117 6.59 -0.04 2.10
CA LEU A 117 6.41 0.06 3.53
C LEU A 117 5.06 -0.51 3.93
N VAL A 118 5.05 -1.51 4.78
CA VAL A 118 3.83 -2.06 5.39
C VAL A 118 3.62 -1.42 6.75
N CYS A 119 2.49 -0.77 6.95
CA CYS A 119 2.11 -0.16 8.22
C CYS A 119 0.94 -0.92 8.83
N ASP A 120 1.13 -1.51 10.01
CA ASP A 120 0.04 -2.11 10.76
C ASP A 120 -0.91 -1.02 11.27
N VAL A 121 -2.17 -1.16 10.94
CA VAL A 121 -3.23 -0.22 11.33
C VAL A 121 -4.31 -0.97 12.10
N HIS A 122 -4.82 -0.35 13.15
CA HIS A 122 -5.91 -0.96 13.91
C HIS A 122 -7.13 -1.21 13.00
N PRO A 123 -7.74 -2.42 13.05
CA PRO A 123 -8.85 -2.78 12.15
C PRO A 123 -10.04 -1.83 12.15
N ASP A 124 -10.26 -1.12 13.23
CA ASP A 124 -11.39 -0.18 13.37
C ASP A 124 -11.00 1.28 13.11
N THR A 125 -9.78 1.52 12.63
CA THR A 125 -9.38 2.86 12.19
C THR A 125 -10.20 3.26 10.96
N PRO A 126 -10.84 4.44 10.94
CA PRO A 126 -11.58 4.93 9.79
C PRO A 126 -10.69 4.99 8.54
N SER A 127 -11.29 4.74 7.38
CA SER A 127 -10.55 4.78 6.10
C SER A 127 -10.20 6.21 5.68
N ILE A 128 -11.03 7.18 6.07
CA ILE A 128 -10.85 8.63 5.87
C ILE A 128 -11.71 9.38 6.89
#